data_040bc56e84156513783ce32eec768afb
#
_entry.id   040bc56e84156513783ce32eec768afb
#
_cell.length_a   1.000
_cell.length_b   1.000
_cell.length_c   1.000
_cell.angle_alpha   90.00
_cell.angle_beta   90.00
_cell.angle_gamma   90.00
#
_symmetry.space_group_name_H-M   'P 1'
#
loop_
_entity.id
_entity.type
_entity.pdbx_description
1 polymer ?
#
loop_
_entity_poly.entity_id
_entity_poly.type
_entity_poly.pdbx_seq_one_letter_code
_entity_poly.pdbx_strand_id
1 'polypeptide(L)'
;MAKIQAGNMARYEKMAHVLPQSDLPTLADRARYAGYQYGRLAENVALGYPSAEAVVQGWMGSEGHRENILNSEVIETGIGVMRSRDGGLYYCQVFGRQR
;
A
#
# COMPACT_ATOMS: atom_id res chain seq x y z
N MET A 1 1.45 -2.46 8.49
CA MET A 1 1.57 -3.07 7.13
C MET A 1 1.92 -2.04 6.05
N ALA A 2 1.12 -1.00 5.92
CA ALA A 2 1.32 -0.02 4.83
C ALA A 2 2.66 0.69 4.89
N LYS A 3 3.13 1.07 6.08
CA LYS A 3 4.42 1.72 6.25
C LYS A 3 5.57 0.82 5.83
N ILE A 4 5.46 -0.48 6.07
CA ILE A 4 6.49 -1.44 5.68
C ILE A 4 6.64 -1.44 4.16
N GLN A 5 5.55 -1.50 3.41
CA GLN A 5 5.62 -1.51 1.96
C GLN A 5 6.09 -0.17 1.39
N ALA A 6 5.61 0.93 1.94
CA ALA A 6 6.09 2.25 1.51
C ALA A 6 7.61 2.35 1.72
N GLY A 7 8.10 1.89 2.87
CA GLY A 7 9.53 1.84 3.15
C GLY A 7 10.30 0.93 2.21
N ASN A 8 9.76 -0.25 1.91
CA ASN A 8 10.37 -1.18 0.96
C ASN A 8 10.47 -0.58 -0.44
N MET A 9 9.38 0.03 -0.92
CA MET A 9 9.38 0.67 -2.23
C MET A 9 10.39 1.81 -2.31
N ALA A 10 10.45 2.64 -1.28
CA ALA A 10 11.41 3.75 -1.23
C ALA A 10 12.86 3.24 -1.18
N ARG A 11 13.12 2.19 -0.41
CA ARG A 11 14.46 1.61 -0.28
C ARG A 11 14.98 1.05 -1.59
N TYR A 12 14.13 0.33 -2.33
CA TYR A 12 14.51 -0.29 -3.59
C TYR A 12 14.15 0.57 -4.81
N GLU A 13 13.59 1.75 -4.56
CA GLU A 13 13.19 2.73 -5.59
C GLU A 13 12.32 2.08 -6.67
N LYS A 14 11.33 1.30 -6.23
CA LYS A 14 10.45 0.57 -7.12
C LYS A 14 9.03 0.53 -6.59
N MET A 15 8.07 0.95 -7.41
CA MET A 15 6.65 0.87 -7.08
C MET A 15 6.14 -0.52 -7.44
N ALA A 16 5.71 -1.29 -6.45
CA ALA A 16 5.23 -2.65 -6.66
C ALA A 16 4.43 -3.15 -5.47
N HIS A 17 3.55 -4.11 -5.70
CA HIS A 17 2.89 -4.86 -4.63
C HIS A 17 3.80 -5.94 -4.08
N VAL A 18 4.63 -6.52 -4.91
CA VAL A 18 5.56 -7.60 -4.55
C VAL A 18 6.98 -7.14 -4.81
N LEU A 19 7.82 -7.20 -3.77
CA LEU A 19 9.23 -6.84 -3.85
C LEU A 19 10.07 -8.02 -3.35
N PRO A 20 10.49 -8.92 -4.27
CA PRO A 20 11.20 -10.14 -3.88
C PRO A 20 12.51 -9.89 -3.13
N GLN A 21 13.15 -8.72 -3.34
CA GLN A 21 14.39 -8.37 -2.65
C GLN A 21 14.17 -7.94 -1.19
N SER A 22 12.94 -7.69 -0.78
CA SER A 22 12.66 -7.27 0.60
C SER A 22 12.45 -8.47 1.51
N ASP A 23 12.54 -8.23 2.84
CA ASP A 23 12.33 -9.29 3.84
C ASP A 23 10.87 -9.74 3.91
N LEU A 24 9.93 -8.87 3.53
CA LEU A 24 8.49 -9.16 3.54
C LEU A 24 7.92 -8.88 2.15
N PRO A 25 8.19 -9.76 1.18
CA PRO A 25 7.94 -9.44 -0.23
C PRO A 25 6.48 -9.29 -0.63
N THR A 26 5.56 -10.00 0.01
CA THR A 26 4.14 -9.98 -0.38
C THR A 26 3.26 -9.32 0.67
N LEU A 27 2.05 -8.92 0.26
CA LEU A 27 1.06 -8.38 1.18
C LEU A 27 0.72 -9.40 2.29
N ALA A 28 0.59 -10.66 1.94
CA ALA A 28 0.32 -11.72 2.91
C ALA A 28 1.46 -11.85 3.93
N ASP A 29 2.72 -11.74 3.49
CA ASP A 29 3.87 -11.77 4.39
C ASP A 29 3.82 -10.62 5.39
N ARG A 30 3.49 -9.42 4.91
CA ARG A 30 3.40 -8.24 5.75
C ARG A 30 2.24 -8.33 6.74
N ALA A 31 1.10 -8.88 6.31
CA ALA A 31 -0.04 -9.11 7.20
C ALA A 31 0.31 -10.09 8.31
N ARG A 32 1.00 -11.16 7.97
CA ARG A 32 1.43 -12.16 8.94
C ARG A 32 2.40 -11.56 9.96
N TYR A 33 3.36 -10.78 9.47
CA TYR A 33 4.33 -10.09 10.34
C TYR A 33 3.63 -9.16 11.32
N ALA A 34 2.60 -8.43 10.86
CA ALA A 34 1.85 -7.50 11.69
C ALA A 34 0.85 -8.19 12.63
N GLY A 35 0.69 -9.50 12.52
CA GLY A 35 -0.28 -10.24 13.32
C GLY A 35 -1.73 -10.01 12.89
N TYR A 36 -1.93 -9.57 11.67
CA TYR A 36 -3.27 -9.28 11.15
C TYR A 36 -3.90 -10.54 10.55
N GLN A 37 -4.88 -11.08 11.26
CA GLN A 37 -5.60 -12.28 10.81
C GLN A 37 -6.74 -11.86 9.89
N TYR A 38 -6.49 -11.91 8.60
CA TYR A 38 -7.40 -11.35 7.61
C TYR A 38 -8.31 -12.39 6.98
N GLY A 39 -9.56 -11.96 6.68
CA GLY A 39 -10.44 -12.63 5.75
C GLY A 39 -10.37 -11.99 4.37
N ARG A 40 -9.99 -10.71 4.32
CA ARG A 40 -9.87 -9.94 3.08
C ARG A 40 -8.73 -8.92 3.19
N LEU A 41 -7.96 -8.80 2.11
CA LEU A 41 -6.90 -7.78 1.99
C LEU A 41 -6.91 -7.18 0.60
N ALA A 42 -6.58 -5.89 0.53
CA ALA A 42 -6.33 -5.21 -0.73
C ALA A 42 -5.28 -4.13 -0.49
N GLU A 43 -4.64 -3.67 -1.56
CA GLU A 43 -3.56 -2.69 -1.46
C GLU A 43 -3.55 -1.77 -2.67
N ASN A 44 -3.40 -0.47 -2.42
CA ASN A 44 -3.10 0.51 -3.45
C ASN A 44 -1.69 1.05 -3.20
N VAL A 45 -0.90 1.16 -4.25
CA VAL A 45 0.43 1.76 -4.19
C VAL A 45 0.54 2.87 -5.22
N ALA A 46 1.44 3.81 -4.98
CA ALA A 46 1.65 4.95 -5.89
C ALA A 46 3.03 5.56 -5.68
N LEU A 47 3.48 6.30 -6.68
CA LEU A 47 4.74 7.01 -6.67
C LEU A 47 4.57 8.39 -7.30
N GLY A 48 5.16 9.40 -6.66
CA GLY A 48 5.37 10.70 -7.28
C GLY A 48 4.28 11.72 -7.08
N TYR A 49 3.21 11.38 -6.38
CA TYR A 49 2.16 12.37 -6.09
C TYR A 49 2.63 13.36 -5.03
N PRO A 50 2.31 14.66 -5.18
CA PRO A 50 2.82 15.68 -4.27
C PRO A 50 2.13 15.72 -2.91
N SER A 51 0.95 15.10 -2.77
CA SER A 51 0.18 15.14 -1.52
C SER A 51 -0.73 13.93 -1.40
N ALA A 52 -1.22 13.71 -0.18
CA ALA A 52 -2.21 12.66 0.09
C ALA A 52 -3.49 12.89 -0.73
N GLU A 53 -3.94 14.13 -0.84
CA GLU A 53 -5.12 14.47 -1.63
C GLU A 53 -4.93 14.09 -3.10
N ALA A 54 -3.77 14.44 -3.66
CA ALA A 54 -3.46 14.14 -5.05
C ALA A 54 -3.42 12.63 -5.32
N VAL A 55 -2.81 11.85 -4.42
CA VAL A 55 -2.71 10.40 -4.62
C VAL A 55 -4.08 9.73 -4.53
N VAL A 56 -4.96 10.17 -3.62
CA VAL A 56 -6.31 9.62 -3.53
C VAL A 56 -7.10 9.94 -4.79
N GLN A 57 -7.00 11.17 -5.30
CA GLN A 57 -7.62 11.54 -6.57
C GLN A 57 -7.12 10.66 -7.71
N GLY A 58 -5.82 10.39 -7.75
CA GLY A 58 -5.23 9.51 -8.75
C GLY A 58 -5.79 8.09 -8.65
N TRP A 59 -5.88 7.55 -7.45
CA TRP A 59 -6.45 6.23 -7.23
C TRP A 59 -7.94 6.17 -7.62
N MET A 60 -8.71 7.20 -7.29
CA MET A 60 -10.13 7.25 -7.64
C MET A 60 -10.37 7.36 -9.14
N GLY A 61 -9.38 7.85 -9.89
CA GLY A 61 -9.43 7.91 -11.35
C GLY A 61 -9.04 6.62 -12.04
N SER A 62 -8.60 5.60 -11.29
CA SER A 62 -8.18 4.29 -11.81
C SER A 62 -9.15 3.23 -11.30
N GLU A 63 -9.77 2.49 -12.22
CA GLU A 63 -10.83 1.54 -11.88
C GLU A 63 -10.43 0.55 -10.78
N GLY A 64 -9.30 -0.12 -10.94
CA GLY A 64 -8.85 -1.12 -9.96
C GLY A 64 -8.56 -0.53 -8.58
N HIS A 65 -7.92 0.62 -8.54
CA HIS A 65 -7.62 1.31 -7.29
C HIS A 65 -8.89 1.84 -6.63
N ARG A 66 -9.80 2.38 -7.44
CA ARG A 66 -11.08 2.87 -6.94
C ARG A 66 -11.93 1.76 -6.34
N GLU A 67 -11.93 0.58 -6.97
CA GLU A 67 -12.64 -0.58 -6.44
C GLU A 67 -12.15 -0.95 -5.05
N ASN A 68 -10.84 -0.91 -4.80
CA ASN A 68 -10.29 -1.19 -3.49
C ASN A 68 -10.81 -0.19 -2.45
N ILE A 69 -10.82 1.09 -2.78
CA ILE A 69 -11.28 2.15 -1.85
C ILE A 69 -12.76 1.99 -1.53
N LEU A 70 -13.57 1.66 -2.53
CA LEU A 70 -15.03 1.58 -2.39
C LEU A 70 -15.56 0.20 -2.01
N ASN A 71 -14.66 -0.76 -1.80
CA ASN A 71 -15.04 -2.14 -1.50
C ASN A 71 -15.71 -2.23 -0.13
N SER A 72 -16.98 -2.63 -0.10
CA SER A 72 -17.74 -2.78 1.14
C SER A 72 -17.31 -3.95 2.00
N GLU A 73 -16.48 -4.86 1.47
CA GLU A 73 -15.97 -6.02 2.22
C GLU A 73 -14.73 -5.70 3.04
N VAL A 74 -14.17 -4.49 2.92
CA VAL A 74 -13.07 -4.04 3.76
C VAL A 74 -13.54 -2.92 4.67
N ILE A 75 -13.10 -2.96 5.93
CA ILE A 75 -13.59 -2.02 6.95
C ILE A 75 -12.45 -1.38 7.74
N GLU A 76 -11.22 -1.78 7.49
CA GLU A 76 -10.04 -1.22 8.14
C GLU A 76 -9.04 -0.78 7.10
N THR A 77 -8.29 0.28 7.39
CA THR A 77 -7.27 0.77 6.47
C THR A 77 -6.08 1.33 7.22
N GLY A 78 -4.91 1.20 6.61
CA GLY A 78 -3.69 1.81 7.09
C GLY A 78 -2.97 2.45 5.91
N ILE A 79 -2.24 3.54 6.18
CA ILE A 79 -1.54 4.30 5.15
C ILE A 79 -0.09 4.48 5.56
N GLY A 80 0.80 4.37 4.57
CA GLY A 80 2.22 4.66 4.74
C GLY A 80 2.72 5.51 3.59
N VAL A 81 3.63 6.43 3.91
CA VAL A 81 4.28 7.31 2.93
C VAL A 81 5.77 7.35 3.28
N MET A 82 6.62 7.19 2.26
CA MET A 82 8.06 7.23 2.48
C MET A 82 8.75 7.89 1.30
N ARG A 83 9.72 8.75 1.61
CA ARG A 83 10.54 9.41 0.60
C ARG A 83 11.78 8.57 0.33
N SER A 84 12.08 8.32 -0.93
CA SER A 84 13.32 7.65 -1.32
C SER A 84 14.49 8.62 -1.35
N ARG A 85 15.70 8.10 -1.56
CA ARG A 85 16.92 8.91 -1.66
C ARG A 85 16.85 9.98 -2.74
N ASP A 86 16.24 9.63 -3.87
CA ASP A 86 16.12 10.54 -5.02
C ASP A 86 14.98 11.56 -4.84
N GLY A 87 14.28 11.50 -3.70
CA GLY A 87 13.20 12.43 -3.39
C GLY A 87 11.81 11.97 -3.81
N GLY A 88 11.68 10.78 -4.39
CA GLY A 88 10.39 10.22 -4.77
C GLY A 88 9.54 9.87 -3.56
N LEU A 89 8.25 10.21 -3.60
CA LEU A 89 7.31 9.85 -2.54
C LEU A 89 6.56 8.58 -2.91
N TYR A 90 6.72 7.56 -2.09
CA TYR A 90 6.04 6.28 -2.27
C TYR A 90 4.90 6.16 -1.28
N TYR A 91 3.73 5.81 -1.78
CA TYR A 91 2.49 5.71 -1.01
C TYR A 91 1.99 4.27 -1.02
N CYS A 92 1.50 3.83 0.12
CA CYS A 92 0.83 2.54 0.22
C CYS A 92 -0.40 2.69 1.11
N GLN A 93 -1.53 2.18 0.64
CA GLN A 93 -2.74 2.05 1.46
C GLN A 93 -3.17 0.60 1.44
N VAL A 94 -3.31 0.02 2.63
CA VAL A 94 -3.78 -1.36 2.79
C VAL A 94 -5.18 -1.31 3.35
N PHE A 95 -6.03 -2.16 2.82
CA PHE A 95 -7.42 -2.32 3.24
C PHE A 95 -7.60 -3.72 3.75
N GLY A 96 -8.39 -3.89 4.79
CA GLY A 96 -8.57 -5.21 5.35
C GLY A 96 -9.89 -5.42 6.07
N ARG A 97 -10.18 -6.69 6.26
CA ARG A 97 -11.25 -7.16 7.11
C ARG A 97 -10.73 -8.37 7.85
N GLN A 98 -10.83 -8.36 9.18
CA GLN A 98 -10.39 -9.49 9.99
C GLN A 98 -11.32 -10.68 9.80
N ARG A 99 -10.74 -11.86 9.96
CA ARG A 99 -11.48 -13.11 9.92
C ARG A 99 -12.48 -13.20 11.03
#